data_31b9e1eb1b3cd746cd7f38dfa0186d76
#
_entry.id   31b9e1eb1b3cd746cd7f38dfa0186d76
#
_cell.length_a   1.000
_cell.length_b   1.000
_cell.length_c   1.000
_cell.angle_alpha   90.00
_cell.angle_beta   90.00
_cell.angle_gamma   90.00
#
_symmetry.space_group_name_H-M   'P 1'
#
loop_
_entity.id
_entity.type
_entity.pdbx_description
1 polymer ?
#
loop_
_entity_poly.entity_id
_entity_poly.type
_entity_poly.pdbx_seq_one_letter_code
_entity_poly.pdbx_strand_id
1 'polypeptide(L)'
;MNNEPKILCIDLETSPIQAYTWGPKWETNLIEFIEHVRILSFSAKWLNGKHITKGWPDYKGYKKGILDDTSIAKELWDLLNEADVIVAQNGKSYDIKVMNARFAYHKLTPPAPFKLIDTKLEARKYLRLPSYSLNDLCDYFKI
;
A
#
# COMPACT_ATOMS: atom_id res chain seq x y z
N MET A 1 32.91 -0.86 1.82
CA MET A 1 31.68 -0.75 2.63
C MET A 1 30.69 -1.73 2.04
N ASN A 2 30.31 -2.77 2.79
CA ASN A 2 29.23 -3.67 2.35
C ASN A 2 27.93 -2.89 2.34
N ASN A 3 27.53 -2.42 1.18
CA ASN A 3 26.23 -1.78 0.99
C ASN A 3 25.19 -2.90 0.81
N GLU A 4 24.75 -3.51 1.90
CA GLU A 4 23.61 -4.42 1.83
C GLU A 4 22.38 -3.64 1.39
N PRO A 5 21.58 -4.19 0.46
CA PRO A 5 20.38 -3.51 -0.01
C PRO A 5 19.37 -3.33 1.13
N LYS A 6 18.79 -2.15 1.24
CA LYS A 6 17.72 -1.84 2.19
C LYS A 6 16.41 -2.42 1.66
N ILE A 7 15.93 -3.47 2.32
CA ILE A 7 14.72 -4.19 1.93
C ILE A 7 13.59 -3.83 2.88
N LEU A 8 12.48 -3.29 2.34
CA LEU A 8 11.29 -2.91 3.07
C LEU A 8 10.11 -3.80 2.67
N CYS A 9 9.52 -4.51 3.63
CA CYS A 9 8.22 -5.13 3.47
C CYS A 9 7.14 -4.11 3.83
N ILE A 10 6.07 -3.99 3.03
CA ILE A 10 5.03 -2.99 3.23
C ILE A 10 3.65 -3.50 2.85
N ASP A 11 2.63 -3.02 3.56
CA ASP A 11 1.22 -3.28 3.33
C ASP A 11 0.38 -2.06 3.73
N LEU A 12 -0.72 -1.79 3.02
CA LEU A 12 -1.58 -0.62 3.21
C LEU A 12 -3.02 -1.01 3.52
N GLU A 13 -3.67 -0.18 4.35
CA GLU A 13 -5.12 -0.15 4.46
C GLU A 13 -5.67 1.18 3.92
N THR A 14 -6.76 1.11 3.19
CA THR A 14 -7.32 2.26 2.48
C THR A 14 -8.80 2.48 2.77
N SER A 15 -9.25 3.72 2.61
CA SER A 15 -10.67 4.02 2.62
C SER A 15 -11.36 3.47 1.37
N PRO A 16 -12.67 3.19 1.43
CA PRO A 16 -13.45 2.95 0.23
C PRO A 16 -13.56 4.21 -0.62
N ILE A 17 -13.88 4.03 -1.89
CA ILE A 17 -14.33 5.10 -2.77
C ILE A 17 -15.76 5.46 -2.38
N GLN A 18 -16.09 6.77 -2.36
CA GLN A 18 -17.46 7.23 -2.28
C GLN A 18 -17.85 7.85 -3.61
N ALA A 19 -19.02 7.46 -4.12
CA ALA A 19 -19.50 7.94 -5.40
C ALA A 19 -21.04 7.93 -5.48
N TYR A 20 -21.60 8.79 -6.31
CA TYR A 20 -23.00 8.68 -6.72
C TYR A 20 -23.16 7.63 -7.81
N THR A 21 -24.22 6.82 -7.72
CA THR A 21 -24.59 5.83 -8.73
C THR A 21 -26.09 5.91 -9.01
N TRP A 22 -26.54 5.49 -10.19
CA TRP A 22 -27.96 5.43 -10.54
C TRP A 22 -28.73 4.32 -9.85
N GLY A 23 -28.05 3.34 -9.31
CA GLY A 23 -28.68 2.19 -8.67
C GLY A 23 -27.79 1.52 -7.63
N PRO A 24 -28.34 0.63 -6.82
CA PRO A 24 -27.67 0.04 -5.65
C PRO A 24 -26.71 -1.10 -5.99
N LYS A 25 -26.48 -1.40 -7.26
CA LYS A 25 -25.71 -2.58 -7.68
C LYS A 25 -24.43 -2.20 -8.42
N TRP A 26 -23.46 -3.09 -8.37
CA TRP A 26 -22.14 -3.03 -9.04
C TRP A 26 -22.19 -2.92 -10.58
N GLU A 27 -23.33 -3.13 -11.20
CA GLU A 27 -23.53 -3.04 -12.66
C GLU A 27 -23.88 -1.61 -13.13
N THR A 28 -23.96 -0.64 -12.22
CA THR A 28 -24.34 0.72 -12.58
C THR A 28 -23.10 1.59 -12.78
N ASN A 29 -23.15 2.42 -13.83
CA ASN A 29 -22.11 3.41 -14.07
C ASN A 29 -22.08 4.45 -12.94
N LEU A 30 -20.86 4.83 -12.57
CA LEU A 30 -20.64 5.93 -11.63
C LEU A 30 -21.06 7.26 -12.28
N ILE A 31 -21.78 8.09 -11.53
CA ILE A 31 -22.16 9.43 -11.95
C ILE A 31 -21.04 10.40 -11.60
N GLU A 32 -20.58 10.37 -10.37
CA GLU A 32 -19.58 11.28 -9.84
C GLU A 32 -18.87 10.65 -8.64
N PHE A 33 -17.54 10.87 -8.54
CA PHE A 33 -16.77 10.53 -7.36
C PHE A 33 -16.92 11.65 -6.31
N ILE A 34 -17.38 11.30 -5.12
CA ILE A 34 -17.44 12.21 -3.97
C ILE A 34 -16.09 12.22 -3.26
N GLU A 35 -15.55 11.00 -3.02
CA GLU A 35 -14.28 10.80 -2.34
C GLU A 35 -13.46 9.73 -3.02
N HIS A 36 -12.20 10.04 -3.31
CA HIS A 36 -11.22 9.08 -3.78
C HIS A 36 -10.61 8.28 -2.62
N VAL A 37 -9.99 7.16 -2.95
CA VAL A 37 -9.23 6.34 -2.02
C VAL A 37 -8.19 7.18 -1.28
N ARG A 38 -8.10 7.00 0.04
CA ARG A 38 -7.09 7.58 0.93
C ARG A 38 -6.41 6.48 1.72
N ILE A 39 -5.16 6.68 2.10
CA ILE A 39 -4.43 5.74 2.95
C ILE A 39 -4.89 5.94 4.39
N LEU A 40 -5.41 4.89 5.02
CA LEU A 40 -5.87 4.90 6.42
C LEU A 40 -4.76 4.53 7.38
N SER A 41 -4.01 3.49 7.03
CA SER A 41 -2.89 2.99 7.81
C SER A 41 -1.91 2.23 6.92
N PHE A 42 -0.74 1.97 7.45
CA PHE A 42 0.23 1.06 6.85
C PHE A 42 0.98 0.26 7.90
N SER A 43 1.48 -0.88 7.48
CA SER A 43 2.47 -1.67 8.19
C SER A 43 3.72 -1.79 7.32
N ALA A 44 4.88 -1.56 7.93
CA ALA A 44 6.16 -1.67 7.25
C ALA A 44 7.20 -2.34 8.15
N LYS A 45 8.13 -3.07 7.54
CA LYS A 45 9.25 -3.69 8.27
C LYS A 45 10.49 -3.75 7.39
N TRP A 46 11.56 -3.14 7.84
CA TRP A 46 12.88 -3.38 7.29
C TRP A 46 13.30 -4.82 7.57
N LEU A 47 13.93 -5.50 6.60
CA LEU A 47 14.29 -6.92 6.72
C LEU A 47 14.98 -7.26 8.06
N ASN A 48 15.91 -6.42 8.48
CA ASN A 48 16.67 -6.58 9.73
C ASN A 48 16.28 -5.52 10.77
N GLY A 49 15.12 -4.88 10.63
CA GLY A 49 14.69 -3.74 11.44
C GLY A 49 13.43 -3.97 12.26
N LYS A 50 13.02 -2.91 12.92
CA LYS A 50 11.78 -2.89 13.70
C LYS A 50 10.56 -2.82 12.78
N HIS A 51 9.45 -3.38 13.25
CA HIS A 51 8.15 -3.22 12.65
C HIS A 51 7.60 -1.81 12.94
N ILE A 52 7.01 -1.20 11.94
CA ILE A 52 6.37 0.11 11.98
C ILE A 52 4.91 -0.10 11.58
N THR A 53 3.97 0.29 12.44
CA THR A 53 2.54 0.35 12.09
C THR A 53 2.04 1.72 12.48
N LYS A 54 1.42 2.42 11.55
CA LYS A 54 0.84 3.74 11.78
C LYS A 54 -0.49 3.91 11.06
N GLY A 55 -1.38 4.63 11.71
CA GLY A 55 -2.65 5.10 11.16
C GLY A 55 -2.83 6.58 11.41
N TRP A 56 -3.92 7.15 10.91
CA TRP A 56 -4.20 8.59 11.07
C TRP A 56 -4.11 9.10 12.51
N PRO A 57 -4.61 8.38 13.55
CA PRO A 57 -4.55 8.86 14.93
C PRO A 57 -3.13 9.08 15.46
N ASP A 58 -2.12 8.45 14.84
CA ASP A 58 -0.72 8.54 15.27
C ASP A 58 -0.04 9.84 14.84
N TYR A 59 -0.70 10.64 14.00
CA TYR A 59 -0.14 11.89 13.48
C TYR A 59 -0.67 13.12 14.21
N LYS A 60 0.22 14.08 14.42
CA LYS A 60 -0.15 15.41 14.95
C LYS A 60 -1.15 16.08 14.01
N GLY A 61 -2.22 16.62 14.57
CA GLY A 61 -3.26 17.29 13.77
C GLY A 61 -4.41 16.37 13.34
N TYR A 62 -4.37 15.08 13.70
CA TYR A 62 -5.53 14.21 13.49
C TYR A 62 -6.81 14.82 14.08
N LYS A 63 -7.85 14.87 13.27
CA LYS A 63 -9.20 15.29 13.69
C LYS A 63 -10.19 14.20 13.25
N LYS A 64 -10.92 13.67 14.21
CA LYS A 64 -11.94 12.64 13.93
C LYS A 64 -12.94 13.16 12.88
N GLY A 65 -13.17 12.37 11.85
CA GLY A 65 -14.10 12.68 10.75
C GLY A 65 -13.48 13.48 9.59
N ILE A 66 -12.22 13.91 9.69
CA ILE A 66 -11.51 14.56 8.58
C ILE A 66 -10.57 13.54 7.95
N LEU A 67 -10.82 13.25 6.68
CA LEU A 67 -10.02 12.32 5.90
C LEU A 67 -8.79 13.03 5.29
N ASP A 68 -7.72 13.16 6.06
CA ASP A 68 -6.45 13.74 5.62
C ASP A 68 -5.31 12.74 5.77
N ASP A 69 -4.79 12.27 4.64
CA ASP A 69 -3.67 11.31 4.57
C ASP A 69 -2.32 11.98 4.23
N THR A 70 -2.21 13.31 4.34
CA THR A 70 -0.99 14.05 3.99
C THR A 70 0.22 13.54 4.75
N SER A 71 0.11 13.41 6.07
CA SER A 71 1.24 13.00 6.93
C SER A 71 1.65 11.55 6.69
N ILE A 72 0.67 10.66 6.51
CA ILE A 72 0.93 9.24 6.25
C ILE A 72 1.55 9.04 4.86
N ALA A 73 1.05 9.77 3.85
CA ALA A 73 1.62 9.75 2.50
C ALA A 73 3.07 10.24 2.48
N LYS A 74 3.39 11.31 3.25
CA LYS A 74 4.75 11.81 3.36
C LYS A 74 5.69 10.79 4.01
N GLU A 75 5.28 10.14 5.09
CA GLU A 75 6.10 9.11 5.74
C GLU A 75 6.34 7.91 4.84
N LEU A 76 5.30 7.44 4.13
CA LEU A 76 5.45 6.38 3.14
C LEU A 76 6.40 6.79 2.01
N TRP A 77 6.31 8.02 1.54
CA TRP A 77 7.23 8.56 0.54
C TRP A 77 8.69 8.54 1.03
N ASP A 78 8.93 8.93 2.28
CA ASP A 78 10.27 8.88 2.89
C ASP A 78 10.79 7.44 2.99
N LEU A 79 9.94 6.48 3.41
CA LEU A 79 10.30 5.07 3.48
C LEU A 79 10.65 4.48 2.10
N LEU A 80 9.87 4.82 1.06
CA LEU A 80 10.15 4.36 -0.30
C LEU A 80 11.43 4.96 -0.87
N ASN A 81 11.73 6.23 -0.57
CA ASN A 81 13.00 6.85 -0.99
C ASN A 81 14.22 6.23 -0.33
N GLU A 82 14.07 5.64 0.85
CA GLU A 82 15.16 4.98 1.55
C GLU A 82 15.39 3.53 1.08
N ALA A 83 14.36 2.89 0.50
CA ALA A 83 14.39 1.48 0.16
C ALA A 83 15.02 1.22 -1.21
N ASP A 84 15.92 0.23 -1.27
CA ASP A 84 16.43 -0.32 -2.54
C ASP A 84 15.49 -1.38 -3.11
N VAL A 85 14.80 -2.13 -2.23
CA VAL A 85 13.86 -3.19 -2.57
C VAL A 85 12.60 -3.07 -1.73
N ILE A 86 11.45 -3.09 -2.39
CA ILE A 86 10.14 -3.16 -1.75
C ILE A 86 9.58 -4.58 -1.94
N VAL A 87 9.08 -5.17 -0.86
CA VAL A 87 8.36 -6.45 -0.87
C VAL A 87 6.92 -6.20 -0.46
N ALA A 88 5.96 -6.60 -1.28
CA ALA A 88 4.54 -6.42 -1.00
C ALA A 88 3.69 -7.55 -1.60
N GLN A 89 2.60 -7.91 -0.96
CA GLN A 89 1.63 -8.89 -1.46
C GLN A 89 0.62 -8.21 -2.39
N ASN A 90 0.63 -8.53 -3.68
CA ASN A 90 -0.18 -7.87 -4.71
C ASN A 90 0.14 -6.36 -4.88
N GLY A 91 1.28 -5.93 -4.39
CA GLY A 91 1.67 -4.52 -4.29
C GLY A 91 1.81 -3.82 -5.64
N LYS A 92 2.22 -4.54 -6.68
CA LYS A 92 2.31 -4.00 -8.05
C LYS A 92 0.94 -3.56 -8.58
N SER A 93 -0.10 -4.28 -8.23
CA SER A 93 -1.47 -4.01 -8.71
C SER A 93 -2.20 -3.00 -7.85
N TYR A 94 -1.87 -2.88 -6.56
CA TYR A 94 -2.62 -2.08 -5.61
C TYR A 94 -1.76 -1.08 -4.83
N ASP A 95 -0.98 -1.51 -3.85
CA ASP A 95 -0.30 -0.64 -2.89
C ASP A 95 0.56 0.44 -3.55
N ILE A 96 1.42 0.05 -4.47
CA ILE A 96 2.31 0.99 -5.18
C ILE A 96 1.50 2.00 -6.00
N LYS A 97 0.41 1.57 -6.63
CA LYS A 97 -0.45 2.46 -7.41
C LYS A 97 -1.20 3.44 -6.52
N VAL A 98 -1.71 2.98 -5.38
CA VAL A 98 -2.37 3.87 -4.40
C VAL A 98 -1.37 4.88 -3.86
N MET A 99 -0.19 4.44 -3.41
CA MET A 99 0.86 5.35 -2.93
C MET A 99 1.24 6.40 -3.98
N ASN A 100 1.51 5.99 -5.21
CA ASN A 100 1.86 6.92 -6.30
C ASN A 100 0.75 7.93 -6.59
N ALA A 101 -0.52 7.51 -6.57
CA ALA A 101 -1.67 8.41 -6.74
C ALA A 101 -1.75 9.43 -5.59
N ARG A 102 -1.53 8.99 -4.34
CA ARG A 102 -1.52 9.88 -3.18
C ARG A 102 -0.32 10.81 -3.15
N PHE A 103 0.86 10.34 -3.55
CA PHE A 103 2.05 11.19 -3.70
C PHE A 103 1.80 12.31 -4.72
N ALA A 104 1.26 11.96 -5.90
CA ALA A 104 0.92 12.96 -6.92
C ALA A 104 -0.14 13.96 -6.42
N TYR A 105 -1.18 13.49 -5.71
CA TYR A 105 -2.21 14.35 -5.12
C TYR A 105 -1.61 15.36 -4.14
N HIS A 106 -0.67 14.93 -3.29
CA HIS A 106 0.04 15.78 -2.32
C HIS A 106 1.24 16.53 -2.91
N LYS A 107 1.41 16.51 -4.24
CA LYS A 107 2.49 17.20 -4.97
C LYS A 107 3.90 16.75 -4.54
N LEU A 108 4.04 15.52 -4.08
CA LEU A 108 5.31 14.88 -3.86
C LEU A 108 5.87 14.39 -5.20
N THR A 109 7.18 14.50 -5.39
CA THR A 109 7.86 13.92 -6.55
C THR A 109 7.78 12.40 -6.52
N PRO A 110 7.91 11.70 -7.67
CA PRO A 110 8.07 10.26 -7.64
C PRO A 110 9.22 9.85 -6.69
N PRO A 111 9.06 8.78 -5.90
CA PRO A 111 10.14 8.30 -5.04
C PRO A 111 11.34 7.83 -5.86
N ALA A 112 12.50 7.69 -5.20
CA ALA A 112 13.69 7.13 -5.81
C ALA A 112 13.38 5.74 -6.42
N PRO A 113 14.06 5.34 -7.51
CA PRO A 113 13.86 4.03 -8.13
C PRO A 113 14.19 2.91 -7.14
N PHE A 114 13.30 1.93 -7.04
CA PHE A 114 13.47 0.71 -6.23
C PHE A 114 13.09 -0.54 -7.03
N LYS A 115 13.56 -1.69 -6.60
CA LYS A 115 13.11 -2.98 -7.13
C LYS A 115 11.86 -3.43 -6.36
N LEU A 116 10.78 -3.76 -7.07
CA LEU A 116 9.58 -4.33 -6.46
C LEU A 116 9.57 -5.85 -6.57
N ILE A 117 9.38 -6.53 -5.45
CA ILE A 117 9.09 -7.96 -5.36
C ILE A 117 7.63 -8.09 -4.91
N ASP A 118 6.78 -8.51 -5.83
CA ASP A 118 5.37 -8.80 -5.55
C ASP A 118 5.22 -10.29 -5.26
N THR A 119 5.03 -10.64 -3.99
CA THR A 119 4.99 -12.02 -3.53
C THR A 119 3.88 -12.85 -4.16
N LYS A 120 2.74 -12.22 -4.51
CA LYS A 120 1.66 -12.87 -5.23
C LYS A 120 2.05 -13.21 -6.66
N LEU A 121 2.73 -12.30 -7.35
CA LEU A 121 3.19 -12.53 -8.72
C LEU A 121 4.31 -13.56 -8.76
N GLU A 122 5.25 -13.51 -7.82
CA GLU A 122 6.31 -14.52 -7.72
C GLU A 122 5.73 -15.91 -7.43
N ALA A 123 4.77 -16.02 -6.50
CA ALA A 123 4.09 -17.28 -6.25
C ALA A 123 3.39 -17.82 -7.52
N ARG A 124 2.67 -16.95 -8.24
CA ARG A 124 1.98 -17.34 -9.49
C ARG A 124 2.92 -17.80 -10.60
N LYS A 125 4.12 -17.25 -10.63
CA LYS A 125 5.13 -17.57 -11.65
C LYS A 125 5.71 -18.98 -11.48
N TYR A 126 5.89 -19.42 -10.24
CA TYR A 126 6.61 -20.66 -9.95
C TYR A 126 5.73 -21.77 -9.38
N LEU A 127 4.54 -21.48 -8.88
CA LEU A 127 3.67 -22.42 -8.21
C LEU A 127 2.34 -22.51 -8.93
N ARG A 128 1.77 -23.71 -8.93
CA ARG A 128 0.38 -23.95 -9.38
C ARG A 128 -0.49 -24.25 -8.17
N LEU A 129 -1.18 -23.23 -7.67
CA LEU A 129 -2.03 -23.28 -6.49
C LEU A 129 -3.45 -22.84 -6.85
N PRO A 130 -4.48 -23.29 -6.11
CA PRO A 130 -5.87 -22.87 -6.33
C PRO A 130 -6.10 -21.40 -5.95
N SER A 131 -5.32 -20.86 -5.02
CA SER A 131 -5.38 -19.46 -4.59
C SER A 131 -3.99 -18.91 -4.29
N TYR A 132 -3.86 -17.60 -4.43
CA TYR A 132 -2.63 -16.85 -4.15
C TYR A 132 -2.90 -15.68 -3.18
N SER A 133 -3.95 -15.78 -2.35
CA SER A 133 -4.12 -14.85 -1.24
C SER A 133 -3.02 -15.07 -0.21
N LEU A 134 -2.68 -14.04 0.56
CA LEU A 134 -1.64 -14.17 1.59
C LEU A 134 -2.00 -15.27 2.58
N ASN A 135 -3.25 -15.32 3.03
CA ASN A 135 -3.74 -16.33 3.97
C ASN A 135 -3.56 -17.76 3.42
N ASP A 136 -3.99 -18.00 2.17
CA ASP A 136 -3.87 -19.33 1.55
C ASP A 136 -2.40 -19.75 1.34
N LEU A 137 -1.53 -18.79 1.01
CA LEU A 137 -0.09 -19.04 0.91
C LEU A 137 0.52 -19.39 2.27
N CYS A 138 0.17 -18.65 3.33
CA CYS A 138 0.62 -18.94 4.70
C CYS A 138 0.15 -20.32 5.14
N ASP A 139 -1.12 -20.65 4.92
CA ASP A 139 -1.68 -21.98 5.25
C ASP A 139 -0.98 -23.10 4.48
N TYR A 140 -0.75 -22.90 3.19
CA TYR A 140 -0.07 -23.89 2.33
C TYR A 140 1.37 -24.14 2.79
N PHE A 141 2.12 -23.07 3.12
CA PHE A 141 3.51 -23.17 3.59
C PHE A 141 3.64 -23.43 5.09
N LYS A 142 2.53 -23.43 5.85
CA LYS A 142 2.51 -23.63 7.31
C LYS A 142 3.35 -22.58 8.08
N ILE A 143 3.19 -21.32 7.71
CA ILE A 143 3.86 -20.16 8.31
C ILE A 143 2.84 -19.16 8.87
#